data_4551e1b1f49bdc57a49b26e97e86c1af
#
_entry.id   4551e1b1f49bdc57a49b26e97e86c1af
#
_cell.length_a   1.000
_cell.length_b   1.000
_cell.length_c   1.000
_cell.angle_alpha   90.00
_cell.angle_beta   90.00
_cell.angle_gamma   90.00
#
_symmetry.space_group_name_H-M   'P 1'
#
loop_
_entity.id
_entity.type
_entity.pdbx_description
1 polymer ?
#
loop_
_entity_poly.entity_id
_entity_poly.type
_entity_poly.pdbx_seq_one_letter_code
_entity_poly.pdbx_strand_id
1 'polypeptide(L)'
;MVKETNISINSDRLWDSLMTMAKIGPGIAGGNNRQTVTVEDGEARKLLQKWSEDAGMTMKVDELGSMFFKREGTDKNALPVVIGSHLDTQPTGGKYDGVLGVLAGLEIVRTLNDLNIQTKHPILVVNWTNEEGSRFPPAMMASAGYAGIYEVNTLLSAKDAEGNVFGNELDKIGWKGSEPVGSQKFHCYYELHIEQGPILETEEVDIGIVTHGQGLKWLEVKLSGVEQHTGTTPMNVRKDTSLALSEIILAVNHIANKNQPNAL
;
A
#
# COMPACT_ATOMS: atom_id res chain seq x y z
N MET A 1 -17.97 -30.99 18.28
CA MET A 1 -16.81 -30.29 18.89
C MET A 1 -15.69 -30.32 17.87
N VAL A 2 -15.44 -29.21 17.21
CA VAL A 2 -14.25 -29.05 16.37
C VAL A 2 -13.08 -29.07 17.35
N LYS A 3 -12.15 -30.01 17.20
CA LYS A 3 -10.88 -29.92 17.90
C LYS A 3 -10.26 -28.58 17.52
N GLU A 4 -9.96 -27.74 18.48
CA GLU A 4 -9.10 -26.57 18.31
C GLU A 4 -7.70 -27.06 17.96
N THR A 5 -7.52 -27.40 16.70
CA THR A 5 -6.19 -27.54 16.16
C THR A 5 -5.79 -26.14 15.68
N ASN A 6 -4.70 -25.60 16.20
CA ASN A 6 -4.11 -24.37 15.68
C ASN A 6 -3.90 -24.56 14.17
N ILE A 7 -4.64 -23.79 13.37
CA ILE A 7 -4.48 -23.76 11.92
C ILE A 7 -3.19 -23.01 11.64
N SER A 8 -2.24 -23.67 11.02
CA SER A 8 -0.99 -23.06 10.54
C SER A 8 -1.05 -22.90 9.04
N ILE A 9 -0.57 -21.77 8.55
CA ILE A 9 -0.36 -21.54 7.11
C ILE A 9 0.86 -22.33 6.61
N ASN A 10 1.01 -22.42 5.30
CA ASN A 10 2.24 -22.89 4.69
C ASN A 10 3.20 -21.70 4.51
N SER A 11 4.11 -21.52 5.48
CA SER A 11 5.04 -20.40 5.52
C SER A 11 6.02 -20.40 4.33
N ASP A 12 6.46 -21.57 3.87
CA ASP A 12 7.36 -21.67 2.71
C ASP A 12 6.65 -21.23 1.44
N ARG A 13 5.39 -21.61 1.25
CA ARG A 13 4.58 -21.18 0.10
C ARG A 13 4.32 -19.68 0.10
N LEU A 14 4.05 -19.09 1.28
CA LEU A 14 3.91 -17.63 1.41
C LEU A 14 5.23 -16.94 1.05
N TRP A 15 6.34 -17.42 1.59
CA TRP A 15 7.67 -16.88 1.30
C TRP A 15 8.02 -16.97 -0.18
N ASP A 16 7.81 -18.12 -0.82
CA ASP A 16 8.04 -18.32 -2.25
C ASP A 16 7.17 -17.41 -3.11
N SER A 17 5.93 -17.16 -2.69
CA SER A 17 5.02 -16.22 -3.36
C SER A 17 5.55 -14.78 -3.26
N LEU A 18 6.00 -14.35 -2.08
CA LEU A 18 6.63 -13.04 -1.86
C LEU A 18 7.89 -12.87 -2.73
N MET A 19 8.80 -13.86 -2.70
CA MET A 19 10.04 -13.80 -3.48
C MET A 19 9.80 -13.87 -4.98
N THR A 20 8.74 -14.53 -5.42
CA THR A 20 8.35 -14.55 -6.84
C THR A 20 7.75 -13.22 -7.28
N MET A 21 6.87 -12.64 -6.48
CA MET A 21 6.32 -11.31 -6.73
C MET A 21 7.43 -10.23 -6.76
N ALA A 22 8.43 -10.34 -5.89
CA ALA A 22 9.56 -9.43 -5.82
C ALA A 22 10.46 -9.44 -7.09
N LYS A 23 10.34 -10.42 -7.97
CA LYS A 23 11.06 -10.45 -9.26
C LYS A 23 10.43 -9.53 -10.31
N ILE A 24 9.20 -9.06 -10.07
CA ILE A 24 8.49 -8.16 -10.98
C ILE A 24 8.74 -6.71 -10.51
N GLY A 25 9.31 -5.89 -11.38
CA GLY A 25 9.73 -4.53 -11.05
C GLY A 25 10.88 -4.50 -10.04
N PRO A 26 12.04 -5.13 -10.34
CA PRO A 26 13.18 -5.07 -9.43
C PRO A 26 13.69 -3.63 -9.30
N GLY A 27 13.95 -3.21 -8.07
CA GLY A 27 14.50 -1.91 -7.72
C GLY A 27 15.98 -1.98 -7.37
N ILE A 28 16.52 -0.83 -6.98
CA ILE A 28 17.91 -0.74 -6.50
C ILE A 28 18.07 -1.42 -5.14
N ALA A 29 19.31 -1.80 -4.80
CA ALA A 29 19.67 -2.40 -3.52
C ALA A 29 18.80 -3.62 -3.11
N GLY A 30 18.26 -4.33 -4.09
CA GLY A 30 17.45 -5.51 -3.84
C GLY A 30 16.00 -5.23 -3.44
N GLY A 31 15.53 -3.99 -3.53
CA GLY A 31 14.14 -3.60 -3.34
C GLY A 31 13.27 -3.80 -4.59
N ASN A 32 12.12 -3.14 -4.62
CA ASN A 32 11.19 -3.12 -5.74
C ASN A 32 10.93 -1.69 -6.24
N ASN A 33 10.67 -1.57 -7.53
CA ASN A 33 10.14 -0.39 -8.20
C ASN A 33 8.97 -0.83 -9.09
N ARG A 34 7.84 -1.08 -8.48
CA ARG A 34 6.58 -1.47 -9.13
C ARG A 34 5.53 -0.41 -8.85
N GLN A 35 5.76 0.78 -9.39
CA GLN A 35 4.82 1.88 -9.20
C GLN A 35 3.48 1.57 -9.86
N THR A 36 2.43 2.14 -9.28
CA THR A 36 1.06 1.91 -9.73
C THR A 36 0.87 2.19 -11.23
N VAL A 37 0.05 1.37 -11.87
CA VAL A 37 -0.33 1.42 -13.30
C VAL A 37 0.86 1.50 -14.27
N THR A 38 2.00 0.93 -13.89
CA THR A 38 3.10 0.63 -14.81
C THR A 38 2.93 -0.75 -15.44
N VAL A 39 3.79 -1.09 -16.39
CA VAL A 39 3.81 -2.43 -17.00
C VAL A 39 4.08 -3.49 -15.94
N GLU A 40 5.02 -3.22 -15.02
CA GLU A 40 5.37 -4.09 -13.91
C GLU A 40 4.18 -4.31 -12.96
N ASP A 41 3.42 -3.27 -12.63
CA ASP A 41 2.18 -3.42 -11.86
C ASP A 41 1.17 -4.30 -12.62
N GLY A 42 1.02 -4.09 -13.91
CA GLY A 42 0.17 -4.93 -14.77
C GLY A 42 0.58 -6.41 -14.75
N GLU A 43 1.88 -6.72 -14.77
CA GLU A 43 2.41 -8.08 -14.66
C GLU A 43 2.15 -8.69 -13.27
N ALA A 44 2.38 -7.93 -12.21
CA ALA A 44 2.11 -8.36 -10.84
C ALA A 44 0.61 -8.70 -10.63
N ARG A 45 -0.28 -7.87 -11.17
CA ARG A 45 -1.73 -8.09 -11.16
C ARG A 45 -2.12 -9.39 -11.89
N LYS A 46 -1.53 -9.66 -13.05
CA LYS A 46 -1.74 -10.93 -13.78
C LYS A 46 -1.27 -12.14 -12.98
N LEU A 47 -0.15 -12.01 -12.30
CA LEU A 47 0.38 -13.09 -11.46
C LEU A 47 -0.54 -13.35 -10.26
N LEU A 48 -1.00 -12.30 -9.57
CA LEU A 48 -1.96 -12.41 -8.49
C LEU A 48 -3.28 -13.02 -8.96
N GLN A 49 -3.80 -12.56 -10.10
CA GLN A 49 -5.01 -13.12 -10.73
C GLN A 49 -4.85 -14.63 -10.93
N LYS A 50 -3.78 -15.05 -11.59
CA LYS A 50 -3.52 -16.47 -11.85
C LYS A 50 -3.50 -17.27 -10.55
N TRP A 51 -2.78 -16.83 -9.53
CA TRP A 51 -2.68 -17.53 -8.25
C TRP A 51 -4.02 -17.62 -7.52
N SER A 52 -4.83 -16.58 -7.62
CA SER A 52 -6.15 -16.52 -6.97
C SER A 52 -7.15 -17.43 -7.70
N GLU A 53 -7.13 -17.45 -9.02
CA GLU A 53 -7.96 -18.35 -9.84
C GLU A 53 -7.54 -19.83 -9.62
N ASP A 54 -6.25 -20.13 -9.57
CA ASP A 54 -5.72 -21.46 -9.23
C ASP A 54 -6.18 -21.91 -7.82
N ALA A 55 -6.43 -20.97 -6.90
CA ALA A 55 -6.99 -21.22 -5.57
C ALA A 55 -8.53 -21.30 -5.56
N GLY A 56 -9.20 -21.23 -6.72
CA GLY A 56 -10.65 -21.36 -6.87
C GLY A 56 -11.42 -20.08 -6.53
N MET A 57 -10.78 -18.93 -6.57
CA MET A 57 -11.43 -17.63 -6.34
C MET A 57 -11.95 -17.03 -7.64
N THR A 58 -13.01 -16.21 -7.55
CA THR A 58 -13.52 -15.39 -8.64
C THR A 58 -13.07 -13.94 -8.47
N MET A 59 -12.71 -13.28 -9.59
CA MET A 59 -12.21 -11.92 -9.58
C MET A 59 -13.27 -10.91 -10.05
N LYS A 60 -13.31 -9.75 -9.41
CA LYS A 60 -13.94 -8.51 -9.86
C LYS A 60 -12.94 -7.38 -9.79
N VAL A 61 -13.07 -6.40 -10.70
CA VAL A 61 -12.20 -5.21 -10.72
C VAL A 61 -13.10 -3.98 -10.80
N ASP A 62 -12.82 -2.98 -9.97
CA ASP A 62 -13.58 -1.74 -9.97
C ASP A 62 -13.02 -0.68 -10.95
N GLU A 63 -13.73 0.43 -11.08
CA GLU A 63 -13.40 1.53 -11.99
C GLU A 63 -12.02 2.16 -11.68
N LEU A 64 -11.51 2.04 -10.45
CA LEU A 64 -10.18 2.48 -10.04
C LEU A 64 -9.11 1.38 -10.14
N GLY A 65 -9.50 0.20 -10.64
CA GLY A 65 -8.60 -0.92 -10.86
C GLY A 65 -8.33 -1.77 -9.61
N SER A 66 -9.02 -1.53 -8.50
CA SER A 66 -8.89 -2.40 -7.32
C SER A 66 -9.41 -3.79 -7.63
N MET A 67 -8.65 -4.82 -7.25
CA MET A 67 -8.95 -6.21 -7.55
C MET A 67 -9.56 -6.87 -6.32
N PHE A 68 -10.67 -7.54 -6.51
CA PHE A 68 -11.40 -8.25 -5.46
C PHE A 68 -11.53 -9.72 -5.83
N PHE A 69 -10.87 -10.58 -5.07
CA PHE A 69 -10.88 -12.03 -5.27
C PHE A 69 -11.74 -12.69 -4.21
N LYS A 70 -12.79 -13.36 -4.61
CA LYS A 70 -13.78 -13.96 -3.70
C LYS A 70 -13.66 -15.49 -3.70
N ARG A 71 -13.50 -16.05 -2.50
CA ARG A 71 -13.76 -17.44 -2.17
C ARG A 71 -15.14 -17.56 -1.56
N GLU A 72 -16.00 -18.39 -2.11
CA GLU A 72 -17.38 -18.55 -1.63
C GLU A 72 -17.43 -19.13 -0.21
N GLY A 73 -18.41 -18.65 0.58
CA GLY A 73 -18.79 -19.21 1.85
C GLY A 73 -20.02 -20.14 1.74
N THR A 74 -20.39 -20.78 2.83
CA THR A 74 -21.58 -21.63 2.86
C THR A 74 -22.89 -20.82 2.95
N ASP A 75 -22.84 -19.61 3.48
CA ASP A 75 -23.96 -18.66 3.55
C ASP A 75 -23.85 -17.62 2.43
N LYS A 76 -24.69 -17.77 1.41
CA LYS A 76 -24.70 -16.87 0.25
C LYS A 76 -25.15 -15.44 0.56
N ASN A 77 -25.78 -15.21 1.72
CA ASN A 77 -26.26 -13.91 2.15
C ASN A 77 -25.28 -13.21 3.10
N ALA A 78 -24.27 -13.93 3.58
CA ALA A 78 -23.26 -13.36 4.47
C ALA A 78 -22.33 -12.41 3.71
N LEU A 79 -22.06 -11.23 4.30
CA LEU A 79 -21.05 -10.32 3.79
C LEU A 79 -19.65 -10.93 3.96
N PRO A 80 -18.72 -10.70 3.03
CA PRO A 80 -17.38 -11.27 3.10
C PRO A 80 -16.55 -10.70 4.25
N VAL A 81 -15.69 -11.54 4.80
CA VAL A 81 -14.51 -11.12 5.56
C VAL A 81 -13.42 -10.78 4.56
N VAL A 82 -12.89 -9.57 4.64
CA VAL A 82 -11.92 -9.06 3.68
C VAL A 82 -10.53 -9.06 4.29
N ILE A 83 -9.56 -9.46 3.50
CA ILE A 83 -8.13 -9.43 3.84
C ILE A 83 -7.40 -8.84 2.65
N GLY A 84 -6.48 -7.92 2.87
CA GLY A 84 -5.71 -7.39 1.74
C GLY A 84 -4.84 -6.20 2.11
N SER A 85 -4.27 -5.60 1.11
CA SER A 85 -3.42 -4.41 1.11
C SER A 85 -3.21 -3.95 -0.33
N HIS A 86 -1.98 -3.66 -0.76
CA HIS A 86 -1.64 -3.19 -2.09
C HIS A 86 -0.46 -3.96 -2.70
N LEU A 87 -0.32 -3.90 -4.03
CA LEU A 87 0.82 -4.44 -4.77
C LEU A 87 1.78 -3.36 -5.28
N ASP A 88 1.32 -2.12 -5.46
CA ASP A 88 2.17 -1.03 -5.88
C ASP A 88 3.22 -0.71 -4.80
N THR A 89 4.37 -0.19 -5.24
CA THR A 89 5.50 0.16 -4.37
C THR A 89 5.96 1.58 -4.63
N GLN A 90 6.70 2.13 -3.68
CA GLN A 90 7.54 3.32 -3.90
C GLN A 90 8.55 3.07 -5.03
N PRO A 91 9.16 4.12 -5.64
CA PRO A 91 10.23 3.96 -6.64
C PRO A 91 11.44 3.19 -6.11
N THR A 92 11.68 3.25 -4.80
CA THR A 92 12.75 2.53 -4.10
C THR A 92 12.15 1.77 -2.91
N GLY A 93 11.06 1.06 -3.15
CA GLY A 93 10.27 0.37 -2.14
C GLY A 93 10.85 -0.96 -1.67
N GLY A 94 10.28 -1.50 -0.60
CA GLY A 94 10.58 -2.83 -0.08
C GLY A 94 9.86 -3.93 -0.87
N LYS A 95 10.21 -5.19 -0.55
CA LYS A 95 9.58 -6.37 -1.16
C LYS A 95 8.30 -6.80 -0.45
N TYR A 96 8.09 -6.32 0.75
CA TYR A 96 7.07 -6.81 1.67
C TYR A 96 5.92 -5.82 1.89
N ASP A 97 6.23 -4.53 1.68
CA ASP A 97 5.31 -3.41 1.88
C ASP A 97 4.04 -3.59 1.03
N GLY A 98 2.89 -3.65 1.68
CA GLY A 98 1.60 -3.97 1.06
C GLY A 98 1.48 -5.40 0.54
N VAL A 99 2.47 -5.86 -0.20
CA VAL A 99 2.50 -7.18 -0.85
C VAL A 99 2.26 -8.31 0.16
N LEU A 100 2.82 -8.20 1.38
CA LEU A 100 2.60 -9.18 2.44
C LEU A 100 1.11 -9.32 2.77
N GLY A 101 0.38 -8.23 2.92
CA GLY A 101 -1.05 -8.26 3.28
C GLY A 101 -1.91 -8.92 2.21
N VAL A 102 -1.64 -8.65 0.93
CA VAL A 102 -2.35 -9.28 -0.18
C VAL A 102 -2.04 -10.79 -0.25
N LEU A 103 -0.77 -11.16 -0.19
CA LEU A 103 -0.35 -12.56 -0.32
C LEU A 103 -0.66 -13.39 0.94
N ALA A 104 -0.71 -12.78 2.12
CA ALA A 104 -1.22 -13.42 3.34
C ALA A 104 -2.70 -13.76 3.20
N GLY A 105 -3.50 -12.88 2.62
CA GLY A 105 -4.91 -13.16 2.30
C GLY A 105 -5.07 -14.36 1.37
N LEU A 106 -4.26 -14.40 0.31
CA LEU A 106 -4.24 -15.53 -0.63
C LEU A 106 -3.78 -16.83 0.06
N GLU A 107 -2.75 -16.76 0.92
CA GLU A 107 -2.24 -17.93 1.63
C GLU A 107 -3.27 -18.49 2.63
N ILE A 108 -4.04 -17.63 3.30
CA ILE A 108 -5.17 -18.05 4.13
C ILE A 108 -6.18 -18.86 3.30
N VAL A 109 -6.55 -18.38 2.11
CA VAL A 109 -7.46 -19.11 1.22
C VAL A 109 -6.88 -20.46 0.80
N ARG A 110 -5.60 -20.52 0.41
CA ARG A 110 -4.91 -21.76 0.05
C ARG A 110 -4.89 -22.75 1.22
N THR A 111 -4.58 -22.27 2.42
CA THR A 111 -4.58 -23.10 3.64
C THR A 111 -5.97 -23.64 3.96
N LEU A 112 -7.03 -22.85 3.85
CA LEU A 112 -8.41 -23.31 4.03
C LEU A 112 -8.77 -24.40 3.01
N ASN A 113 -8.29 -24.27 1.77
CA ASN A 113 -8.51 -25.27 0.73
C ASN A 113 -7.75 -26.59 1.03
N ASP A 114 -6.47 -26.50 1.41
CA ASP A 114 -5.64 -27.66 1.78
C ASP A 114 -6.27 -28.47 2.92
N LEU A 115 -6.87 -27.77 3.89
CA LEU A 115 -7.52 -28.36 5.05
C LEU A 115 -8.99 -28.74 4.80
N ASN A 116 -9.53 -28.49 3.60
CA ASN A 116 -10.95 -28.68 3.25
C ASN A 116 -11.91 -27.97 4.23
N ILE A 117 -11.52 -26.80 4.75
CA ILE A 117 -12.34 -26.00 5.65
C ILE A 117 -13.29 -25.10 4.85
N GLN A 118 -14.60 -25.26 5.11
CA GLN A 118 -15.62 -24.36 4.60
C GLN A 118 -15.90 -23.27 5.61
N THR A 119 -15.86 -22.01 5.18
CA THR A 119 -16.21 -20.85 6.02
C THR A 119 -17.67 -20.47 5.83
N LYS A 120 -18.31 -19.96 6.88
CA LYS A 120 -19.69 -19.44 6.78
C LYS A 120 -19.71 -18.22 5.85
N HIS A 121 -18.89 -17.22 6.16
CA HIS A 121 -18.73 -16.02 5.36
C HIS A 121 -17.84 -16.29 4.15
N PRO A 122 -18.07 -15.65 3.00
CA PRO A 122 -17.08 -15.61 1.94
C PRO A 122 -15.79 -14.96 2.45
N ILE A 123 -14.64 -15.35 1.90
CA ILE A 123 -13.37 -14.63 2.09
C ILE A 123 -13.09 -13.83 0.84
N LEU A 124 -12.76 -12.56 1.01
CA LEU A 124 -12.42 -11.65 -0.08
C LEU A 124 -10.98 -11.17 0.11
N VAL A 125 -10.14 -11.39 -0.88
CA VAL A 125 -8.79 -10.81 -0.92
C VAL A 125 -8.83 -9.57 -1.80
N VAL A 126 -8.32 -8.44 -1.30
CA VAL A 126 -8.30 -7.19 -2.06
C VAL A 126 -6.86 -6.72 -2.31
N ASN A 127 -6.65 -6.19 -3.52
CA ASN A 127 -5.50 -5.38 -3.88
C ASN A 127 -5.99 -3.97 -4.21
N TRP A 128 -5.74 -3.01 -3.32
CA TRP A 128 -6.04 -1.60 -3.54
C TRP A 128 -5.08 -0.99 -4.54
N THR A 129 -5.60 -0.23 -5.50
CA THR A 129 -4.77 0.45 -6.50
C THR A 129 -4.26 1.78 -5.98
N ASN A 130 -2.97 2.07 -6.23
CA ASN A 130 -2.32 3.33 -5.90
C ASN A 130 -2.43 3.70 -4.42
N GLU A 131 -2.05 2.75 -3.56
CA GLU A 131 -1.99 2.99 -2.13
C GLU A 131 -0.86 3.98 -1.79
N GLU A 132 0.31 3.78 -2.38
CA GLU A 132 1.51 4.56 -2.11
C GLU A 132 1.43 6.03 -2.56
N GLY A 133 0.65 6.33 -3.58
CA GLY A 133 0.53 7.69 -4.12
C GLY A 133 1.81 8.29 -4.70
N SER A 134 2.87 7.51 -4.80
CA SER A 134 4.19 7.97 -5.21
C SER A 134 4.24 8.44 -6.68
N ARG A 135 3.46 7.80 -7.56
CA ARG A 135 3.31 8.24 -8.96
C ARG A 135 2.11 9.17 -9.13
N PHE A 136 0.97 8.86 -8.57
CA PHE A 136 -0.27 9.66 -8.66
C PHE A 136 -0.76 10.04 -7.26
N PRO A 137 -0.55 11.26 -6.78
CA PRO A 137 -1.17 11.70 -5.55
C PRO A 137 -2.70 11.82 -5.70
N PRO A 138 -3.49 11.59 -4.62
CA PRO A 138 -3.06 11.30 -3.26
C PRO A 138 -2.71 9.82 -3.04
N ALA A 139 -2.01 9.52 -1.96
CA ALA A 139 -1.88 8.17 -1.43
C ALA A 139 -3.23 7.60 -1.01
N MET A 140 -3.31 6.28 -0.83
CA MET A 140 -4.54 5.54 -0.50
C MET A 140 -5.69 5.83 -1.48
N MET A 141 -5.36 6.07 -2.76
CA MET A 141 -6.29 6.60 -3.75
C MET A 141 -7.55 5.76 -3.88
N ALA A 142 -7.40 4.46 -4.15
CA ALA A 142 -8.56 3.61 -4.43
C ALA A 142 -9.37 3.29 -3.17
N SER A 143 -8.72 3.10 -2.03
CA SER A 143 -9.41 2.87 -0.76
C SER A 143 -10.15 4.12 -0.28
N ALA A 144 -9.59 5.32 -0.50
CA ALA A 144 -10.27 6.58 -0.21
C ALA A 144 -11.48 6.82 -1.14
N GLY A 145 -11.35 6.47 -2.43
CA GLY A 145 -12.49 6.45 -3.35
C GLY A 145 -13.57 5.46 -2.92
N TYR A 146 -13.17 4.25 -2.52
CA TYR A 146 -14.10 3.25 -1.96
C TYR A 146 -14.83 3.75 -0.71
N ALA A 147 -14.13 4.46 0.17
CA ALA A 147 -14.70 5.06 1.39
C ALA A 147 -15.55 6.32 1.13
N GLY A 148 -15.61 6.81 -0.12
CA GLY A 148 -16.35 8.01 -0.49
C GLY A 148 -15.69 9.32 -0.04
N ILE A 149 -14.39 9.31 0.25
CA ILE A 149 -13.63 10.50 0.63
C ILE A 149 -13.35 11.37 -0.60
N TYR A 150 -13.12 10.75 -1.75
CA TYR A 150 -12.91 11.43 -3.03
C TYR A 150 -13.86 10.92 -4.10
N GLU A 151 -14.26 11.81 -4.97
CA GLU A 151 -15.04 11.48 -6.16
C GLU A 151 -14.21 10.68 -7.17
N VAL A 152 -14.74 9.58 -7.72
CA VAL A 152 -14.05 8.67 -8.63
C VAL A 152 -13.47 9.40 -9.85
N ASN A 153 -14.24 10.32 -10.45
CA ASN A 153 -13.78 11.08 -11.61
C ASN A 153 -12.60 12.00 -11.29
N THR A 154 -12.55 12.54 -10.08
CA THR A 154 -11.40 13.33 -9.62
C THR A 154 -10.15 12.47 -9.55
N LEU A 155 -10.26 11.27 -8.99
CA LEU A 155 -9.15 10.31 -8.90
C LEU A 155 -8.68 9.84 -10.28
N LEU A 156 -9.61 9.48 -11.16
CA LEU A 156 -9.28 9.09 -12.54
C LEU A 156 -8.58 10.21 -13.34
N SER A 157 -8.78 11.47 -12.94
CA SER A 157 -8.17 12.65 -13.57
C SER A 157 -6.83 13.04 -12.94
N ALA A 158 -6.37 12.35 -11.89
CA ALA A 158 -5.10 12.62 -11.23
C ALA A 158 -3.94 12.52 -12.22
N LYS A 159 -2.92 13.36 -12.03
CA LYS A 159 -1.75 13.41 -12.93
C LYS A 159 -0.48 13.10 -12.17
N ASP A 160 0.43 12.38 -12.83
CA ASP A 160 1.80 12.23 -12.37
C ASP A 160 2.65 13.48 -12.71
N ALA A 161 3.92 13.47 -12.28
CA ALA A 161 4.86 14.57 -12.51
C ALA A 161 5.14 14.84 -14.00
N GLU A 162 4.92 13.85 -14.86
CA GLU A 162 5.12 13.94 -16.32
C GLU A 162 3.82 14.38 -17.04
N GLY A 163 2.72 14.52 -16.32
CA GLY A 163 1.42 14.93 -16.85
C GLY A 163 0.57 13.77 -17.39
N ASN A 164 0.97 12.51 -17.20
CA ASN A 164 0.13 11.36 -17.54
C ASN A 164 -1.08 11.32 -16.62
N VAL A 165 -2.22 10.90 -17.16
CA VAL A 165 -3.50 10.83 -16.45
C VAL A 165 -3.72 9.40 -15.94
N PHE A 166 -3.98 9.24 -14.65
CA PHE A 166 -4.15 7.93 -13.98
C PHE A 166 -5.14 7.01 -14.72
N GLY A 167 -6.34 7.49 -15.02
CA GLY A 167 -7.35 6.69 -15.73
C GLY A 167 -6.88 6.20 -17.09
N ASN A 168 -6.09 7.01 -17.83
CA ASN A 168 -5.55 6.61 -19.12
C ASN A 168 -4.45 5.55 -18.96
N GLU A 169 -3.59 5.70 -17.96
CA GLU A 169 -2.55 4.71 -17.67
C GLU A 169 -3.15 3.38 -17.21
N LEU A 170 -4.23 3.44 -16.41
CA LEU A 170 -4.98 2.25 -15.98
C LEU A 170 -5.64 1.53 -17.17
N ASP A 171 -6.21 2.29 -18.11
CA ASP A 171 -6.74 1.74 -19.37
C ASP A 171 -5.64 1.09 -20.23
N LYS A 172 -4.46 1.71 -20.34
CA LYS A 172 -3.33 1.19 -21.12
C LYS A 172 -2.83 -0.18 -20.62
N ILE A 173 -2.78 -0.37 -19.32
CA ILE A 173 -2.39 -1.66 -18.75
C ILE A 173 -3.54 -2.68 -18.71
N GLY A 174 -4.77 -2.26 -19.11
CA GLY A 174 -5.94 -3.12 -19.22
C GLY A 174 -6.57 -3.51 -17.88
N TRP A 175 -6.41 -2.70 -16.84
CA TRP A 175 -6.90 -3.02 -15.49
C TRP A 175 -8.01 -2.10 -14.97
N LYS A 176 -8.55 -1.23 -15.79
CA LYS A 176 -9.78 -0.49 -15.44
C LYS A 176 -10.97 -1.44 -15.51
N GLY A 177 -11.62 -1.66 -14.37
CA GLY A 177 -12.77 -2.56 -14.29
C GLY A 177 -14.11 -1.88 -14.55
N SER A 178 -15.16 -2.66 -14.44
CA SER A 178 -16.55 -2.22 -14.65
C SER A 178 -17.38 -2.21 -13.36
N GLU A 179 -16.85 -2.73 -12.25
CA GLU A 179 -17.59 -2.69 -10.99
C GLU A 179 -17.58 -1.26 -10.44
N PRO A 180 -18.73 -0.72 -10.03
CA PRO A 180 -18.76 0.61 -9.40
C PRO A 180 -17.93 0.61 -8.11
N VAL A 181 -17.13 1.67 -7.92
CA VAL A 181 -16.35 1.86 -6.71
C VAL A 181 -17.26 1.87 -5.49
N GLY A 182 -16.90 1.13 -4.43
CA GLY A 182 -17.72 1.00 -3.22
C GLY A 182 -18.90 0.03 -3.34
N SER A 183 -19.06 -0.70 -4.45
CA SER A 183 -20.12 -1.70 -4.63
C SER A 183 -19.90 -2.96 -3.78
N GLN A 184 -18.66 -3.33 -3.51
CA GLN A 184 -18.32 -4.48 -2.67
C GLN A 184 -18.54 -4.12 -1.19
N LYS A 185 -19.47 -4.80 -0.51
CA LYS A 185 -19.75 -4.57 0.91
C LYS A 185 -19.03 -5.61 1.77
N PHE A 186 -18.55 -5.21 2.94
CA PHE A 186 -17.74 -6.03 3.84
C PHE A 186 -18.45 -6.30 5.15
N HIS A 187 -18.20 -7.47 5.73
CA HIS A 187 -18.50 -7.75 7.14
C HIS A 187 -17.46 -7.08 8.04
N CYS A 188 -16.19 -7.31 7.73
CA CYS A 188 -15.03 -6.71 8.40
C CYS A 188 -13.84 -6.75 7.44
N TYR A 189 -12.81 -5.96 7.76
CA TYR A 189 -11.57 -5.87 6.99
C TYR A 189 -10.38 -6.10 7.91
N TYR A 190 -9.42 -6.90 7.45
CA TYR A 190 -8.14 -7.14 8.09
C TYR A 190 -7.01 -6.80 7.13
N GLU A 191 -5.99 -6.17 7.65
CA GLU A 191 -4.76 -5.92 6.92
C GLU A 191 -3.57 -6.34 7.77
N LEU A 192 -2.77 -7.29 7.26
CA LEU A 192 -1.47 -7.62 7.79
C LEU A 192 -0.45 -6.74 7.10
N HIS A 193 0.23 -5.91 7.87
CA HIS A 193 1.24 -4.98 7.34
C HIS A 193 2.54 -5.10 8.14
N ILE A 194 3.67 -4.84 7.48
CA ILE A 194 4.95 -4.70 8.18
C ILE A 194 4.92 -3.42 9.02
N GLU A 195 5.60 -3.42 10.16
CA GLU A 195 5.61 -2.24 11.04
C GLU A 195 6.25 -1.01 10.39
N GLN A 196 7.23 -1.20 9.53
CA GLN A 196 8.09 -0.15 8.96
C GLN A 196 8.82 0.69 10.04
N GLY A 197 9.02 0.10 11.21
CA GLY A 197 9.61 0.74 12.37
C GLY A 197 10.29 -0.29 13.29
N PRO A 198 10.98 0.14 14.36
CA PRO A 198 11.79 -0.75 15.20
C PRO A 198 11.10 -1.16 16.51
N ILE A 199 9.84 -0.77 16.76
CA ILE A 199 9.24 -0.89 18.10
C ILE A 199 8.96 -2.35 18.43
N LEU A 200 8.29 -3.09 17.53
CA LEU A 200 7.94 -4.49 17.77
C LEU A 200 9.20 -5.35 17.95
N GLU A 201 10.24 -5.11 17.13
CA GLU A 201 11.53 -5.80 17.27
C GLU A 201 12.20 -5.48 18.61
N THR A 202 12.20 -4.21 19.01
CA THR A 202 12.78 -3.76 20.28
C THR A 202 12.05 -4.34 21.49
N GLU A 203 10.73 -4.49 21.40
CA GLU A 203 9.88 -5.07 22.45
C GLU A 203 9.78 -6.60 22.37
N GLU A 204 10.48 -7.23 21.42
CA GLU A 204 10.44 -8.69 21.16
C GLU A 204 9.01 -9.23 20.98
N VAL A 205 8.17 -8.48 20.24
CA VAL A 205 6.76 -8.80 19.97
C VAL A 205 6.55 -9.03 18.48
N ASP A 206 5.94 -10.16 18.12
CA ASP A 206 5.72 -10.54 16.71
C ASP A 206 4.58 -9.75 16.06
N ILE A 207 3.53 -9.36 16.81
CA ILE A 207 2.32 -8.73 16.29
C ILE A 207 1.89 -7.56 17.16
N GLY A 208 1.70 -6.40 16.53
CA GLY A 208 1.06 -5.23 17.12
C GLY A 208 -0.34 -4.99 16.55
N ILE A 209 -1.29 -4.61 17.38
CA ILE A 209 -2.62 -4.20 16.94
C ILE A 209 -2.63 -2.68 16.81
N VAL A 210 -2.84 -2.18 15.58
CA VAL A 210 -2.95 -0.74 15.33
C VAL A 210 -4.25 -0.23 15.94
N THR A 211 -4.16 0.68 16.88
CA THR A 211 -5.31 1.28 17.57
C THR A 211 -5.59 2.70 17.13
N HIS A 212 -4.59 3.40 16.56
CA HIS A 212 -4.67 4.79 16.14
C HIS A 212 -3.85 5.02 14.88
N GLY A 213 -4.27 5.97 14.05
CA GLY A 213 -3.46 6.54 12.98
C GLY A 213 -2.98 7.93 13.36
N GLN A 214 -1.74 8.26 13.02
CA GLN A 214 -1.22 9.61 13.20
C GLN A 214 -1.72 10.57 12.14
N GLY A 215 -1.94 11.82 12.53
CA GLY A 215 -2.16 12.91 11.58
C GLY A 215 -0.84 13.25 10.87
N LEU A 216 -0.92 13.41 9.54
CA LEU A 216 0.21 13.74 8.69
C LEU A 216 -0.02 15.11 8.03
N LYS A 217 1.04 15.93 7.97
CA LYS A 217 1.03 17.16 7.19
C LYS A 217 2.39 17.35 6.51
N TRP A 218 2.37 17.47 5.20
CA TRP A 218 3.56 17.77 4.40
C TRP A 218 3.61 19.26 4.12
N LEU A 219 4.78 19.86 4.29
CA LEU A 219 5.03 21.27 4.02
C LEU A 219 6.20 21.40 3.06
N GLU A 220 6.04 22.23 2.05
CA GLU A 220 7.13 22.67 1.19
C GLU A 220 7.63 24.02 1.68
N VAL A 221 8.94 24.16 1.89
CA VAL A 221 9.59 25.39 2.30
C VAL A 221 10.56 25.82 1.22
N LYS A 222 10.29 26.98 0.58
CA LYS A 222 11.17 27.57 -0.43
C LYS A 222 12.01 28.67 0.18
N LEU A 223 13.32 28.50 0.17
CA LEU A 223 14.29 29.49 0.63
C LEU A 223 14.91 30.20 -0.57
N SER A 224 14.98 31.52 -0.52
CA SER A 224 15.59 32.35 -1.57
C SER A 224 16.75 33.15 -1.00
N GLY A 225 17.89 33.07 -1.62
CA GLY A 225 19.12 33.75 -1.25
C GLY A 225 19.77 34.48 -2.42
N VAL A 226 21.00 34.92 -2.25
CA VAL A 226 21.76 35.62 -3.27
C VAL A 226 23.15 34.99 -3.35
N GLU A 227 23.54 34.61 -4.59
CA GLU A 227 24.90 34.14 -4.85
C GLU A 227 25.89 35.31 -4.69
N GLN A 228 26.91 35.11 -3.89
CA GLN A 228 27.90 36.13 -3.58
C GLN A 228 29.29 35.52 -3.42
N HIS A 229 30.31 36.31 -3.73
CA HIS A 229 31.68 35.87 -3.57
C HIS A 229 32.03 35.66 -2.09
N THR A 230 32.61 34.49 -1.76
CA THR A 230 32.88 34.10 -0.36
C THR A 230 33.92 34.95 0.34
N GLY A 231 34.94 35.41 -0.39
CA GLY A 231 36.09 36.17 0.20
C GLY A 231 35.87 37.66 0.33
N THR A 232 34.96 38.25 -0.46
CA THR A 232 34.79 39.73 -0.51
C THR A 232 33.43 40.20 0.00
N THR A 233 32.48 39.31 0.24
CA THR A 233 31.17 39.70 0.74
C THR A 233 31.12 39.68 2.26
N PRO A 234 30.91 40.84 2.90
CA PRO A 234 30.79 40.94 4.36
C PRO A 234 29.61 40.08 4.90
N MET A 235 29.77 39.52 6.09
CA MET A 235 28.77 38.63 6.70
C MET A 235 27.40 39.31 6.91
N ASN A 236 27.38 40.58 7.24
CA ASN A 236 26.16 41.35 7.52
C ASN A 236 25.29 41.63 6.28
N VAL A 237 25.79 41.38 5.05
CA VAL A 237 25.02 41.57 3.81
C VAL A 237 24.73 40.26 3.09
N ARG A 238 25.22 39.13 3.62
CA ARG A 238 24.99 37.81 3.05
C ARG A 238 23.52 37.40 3.19
N LYS A 239 22.99 36.79 2.14
CA LYS A 239 21.69 36.13 2.15
C LYS A 239 21.90 34.64 1.85
N ASP A 240 22.47 33.96 2.83
CA ASP A 240 22.85 32.54 2.74
C ASP A 240 21.67 31.67 3.21
N THR A 241 21.11 30.91 2.25
CA THR A 241 19.98 30.01 2.51
C THR A 241 20.36 28.80 3.36
N SER A 242 21.65 28.45 3.40
CA SER A 242 22.09 27.29 4.22
C SER A 242 21.95 27.54 5.71
N LEU A 243 22.12 28.78 6.16
CA LEU A 243 21.91 29.14 7.57
C LEU A 243 20.44 29.03 7.96
N ALA A 244 19.54 29.60 7.14
CA ALA A 244 18.10 29.47 7.38
C ALA A 244 17.63 28.00 7.31
N LEU A 245 18.15 27.20 6.38
CA LEU A 245 17.87 25.77 6.31
C LEU A 245 18.33 25.03 7.58
N SER A 246 19.54 25.36 8.07
CA SER A 246 20.06 24.75 9.31
C SER A 246 19.19 25.07 10.53
N GLU A 247 18.74 26.30 10.66
CA GLU A 247 17.83 26.71 11.75
C GLU A 247 16.49 25.98 11.66
N ILE A 248 15.91 25.82 10.45
CA ILE A 248 14.66 25.09 10.24
C ILE A 248 14.84 23.61 10.64
N ILE A 249 15.91 22.95 10.21
CA ILE A 249 16.19 21.53 10.53
C ILE A 249 16.28 21.36 12.06
N LEU A 250 17.04 22.23 12.73
CA LEU A 250 17.19 22.16 14.18
C LEU A 250 15.87 22.44 14.91
N ALA A 251 15.09 23.41 14.43
CA ALA A 251 13.79 23.73 15.03
C ALA A 251 12.81 22.56 14.88
N VAL A 252 12.71 21.93 13.70
CA VAL A 252 11.87 20.76 13.48
C VAL A 252 12.26 19.60 14.41
N ASN A 253 13.55 19.30 14.49
CA ASN A 253 14.06 18.26 15.39
C ASN A 253 13.74 18.56 16.86
N HIS A 254 13.93 19.81 17.30
CA HIS A 254 13.62 20.22 18.66
C HIS A 254 12.13 20.10 18.97
N ILE A 255 11.26 20.52 18.03
CA ILE A 255 9.81 20.42 18.19
C ILE A 255 9.37 18.96 18.27
N ALA A 256 9.89 18.08 17.41
CA ALA A 256 9.57 16.66 17.45
C ALA A 256 9.97 16.04 18.80
N ASN A 257 11.21 16.25 19.24
CA ASN A 257 11.68 15.73 20.53
C ASN A 257 10.87 16.25 21.74
N LYS A 258 10.41 17.51 21.70
CA LYS A 258 9.59 18.09 22.77
C LYS A 258 8.18 17.46 22.85
N ASN A 259 7.69 16.90 21.76
CA ASN A 259 6.35 16.36 21.66
C ASN A 259 6.30 14.81 21.63
N GLN A 260 7.41 14.16 22.01
CA GLN A 260 7.43 12.70 22.19
C GLN A 260 6.40 12.24 23.24
N PRO A 261 5.76 11.08 23.09
CA PRO A 261 5.85 10.15 21.97
C PRO A 261 4.88 10.45 20.81
N ASN A 262 4.21 11.60 20.81
CA ASN A 262 3.15 11.95 19.86
C ASN A 262 3.65 12.54 18.53
N ALA A 263 4.95 12.79 18.40
CA ALA A 263 5.58 13.24 17.17
C ALA A 263 6.70 12.29 16.76
N LEU A 264 6.77 11.99 15.45
CA LEU A 264 7.80 11.19 14.80
C LEU A 264 8.59 12.05 13.82
#